data_55b2cab2a3fd434dfc18978cb307b509
#
_entry.id   55b2cab2a3fd434dfc18978cb307b509
#
_cell.length_a   1.000
_cell.length_b   1.000
_cell.length_c   1.000
_cell.angle_alpha   90.00
_cell.angle_beta   90.00
_cell.angle_gamma   90.00
#
_symmetry.space_group_name_H-M   'P 1'
#
loop_
_entity.id
_entity.type
_entity.pdbx_description
1 polymer ?
#
loop_
_entity_poly.entity_id
_entity_poly.type
_entity_poly.pdbx_seq_one_letter_code
_entity_poly.pdbx_strand_id
1 'polypeptide(L)'
;MRLFRFCRQPLRGLVILIEQFPAFLRLSWVCMAASLLGGAVSERYIWLGSITDLLARGVFAVAWLRLVGLGEMPGRAAYFRLGRREIFTALGWMSAEIFVIFPAQVIAASLAIATGQPFADLVMPLLAIAHALLGAAYLLPTEAALEVGSNARWRLPEMVMKGGVAAGLAVFLAWLPTNLLLEGVKALPVVDLLEGLTLGQMAAVPVRYLGVALTAGAMALVWNALTAEAE
;
A
#
# COMPACT_ATOMS: atom_id res chain seq x y z
N MET A 1 6.50 -24.57 -10.68
CA MET A 1 5.07 -24.59 -10.26
C MET A 1 4.73 -23.60 -9.13
N ARG A 2 5.61 -23.35 -8.14
CA ARG A 2 5.35 -22.44 -7.00
C ARG A 2 5.13 -20.98 -7.41
N LEU A 3 5.96 -20.40 -8.28
CA LEU A 3 5.85 -19.00 -8.71
C LEU A 3 4.47 -18.67 -9.31
N PHE A 4 3.92 -19.56 -10.13
CA PHE A 4 2.59 -19.38 -10.73
C PHE A 4 1.45 -19.26 -9.71
N ARG A 5 1.57 -19.89 -8.55
CA ARG A 5 0.58 -19.79 -7.47
C ARG A 5 0.55 -18.37 -6.88
N PHE A 6 1.72 -17.75 -6.74
CA PHE A 6 1.84 -16.41 -6.16
C PHE A 6 1.43 -15.31 -7.13
N CYS A 7 1.66 -15.48 -8.44
CA CYS A 7 1.20 -14.52 -9.45
C CYS A 7 -0.34 -14.42 -9.54
N ARG A 8 -1.08 -15.39 -9.00
CA ARG A 8 -2.56 -15.35 -8.91
C ARG A 8 -3.06 -14.58 -7.68
N GLN A 9 -2.23 -14.31 -6.68
CA GLN A 9 -2.69 -13.65 -5.45
C GLN A 9 -3.18 -12.22 -5.67
N PRO A 10 -2.55 -11.37 -6.50
CA PRO A 10 -3.10 -10.06 -6.84
C PRO A 10 -4.47 -10.12 -7.51
N LEU A 11 -4.69 -11.09 -8.40
CA LEU A 11 -6.00 -11.30 -9.03
C LEU A 11 -7.05 -11.74 -8.01
N ARG A 12 -6.70 -12.62 -7.08
CA ARG A 12 -7.58 -13.00 -5.97
C ARG A 12 -7.84 -11.81 -5.05
N GLY A 13 -6.83 -10.99 -4.76
CA GLY A 13 -6.99 -9.74 -4.01
C GLY A 13 -7.98 -8.80 -4.69
N LEU A 14 -7.95 -8.70 -6.02
CA LEU A 14 -8.90 -7.92 -6.81
C LEU A 14 -10.33 -8.49 -6.70
N VAL A 15 -10.49 -9.80 -6.82
CA VAL A 15 -11.80 -10.45 -6.65
C VAL A 15 -12.37 -10.18 -5.26
N ILE A 16 -11.55 -10.35 -4.21
CA ILE A 16 -11.98 -10.05 -2.83
C ILE A 16 -12.34 -8.57 -2.68
N LEU A 17 -11.59 -7.65 -3.29
CA LEU A 17 -11.90 -6.22 -3.27
C LEU A 17 -13.26 -5.93 -3.91
N ILE A 18 -13.59 -6.58 -5.02
CA ILE A 18 -14.88 -6.42 -5.70
C ILE A 18 -16.00 -7.00 -4.83
N GLU A 19 -15.84 -8.21 -4.32
CA GLU A 19 -16.84 -8.89 -3.47
C GLU A 19 -17.05 -8.15 -2.14
N GLN A 20 -15.99 -7.59 -1.57
CA GLN A 20 -15.99 -6.87 -0.30
C GLN A 20 -15.98 -5.34 -0.48
N PHE A 21 -16.44 -4.83 -1.63
CA PHE A 21 -16.43 -3.39 -1.90
C PHE A 21 -17.19 -2.55 -0.86
N PRO A 22 -18.34 -2.99 -0.32
CA PRO A 22 -19.01 -2.28 0.78
C PRO A 22 -18.14 -2.21 2.05
N ALA A 23 -17.38 -3.26 2.36
CA ALA A 23 -16.44 -3.28 3.48
C ALA A 23 -15.25 -2.34 3.20
N PHE A 24 -14.73 -2.34 1.97
CA PHE A 24 -13.69 -1.40 1.53
C PHE A 24 -14.13 0.05 1.80
N LEU A 25 -15.31 0.46 1.33
CA LEU A 25 -15.81 1.82 1.56
C LEU A 25 -15.93 2.13 3.06
N ARG A 26 -16.47 1.19 3.84
CA ARG A 26 -16.64 1.35 5.30
C ARG A 26 -15.31 1.53 6.02
N LEU A 27 -14.29 0.82 5.61
CA LEU A 27 -12.96 0.87 6.23
C LEU A 27 -12.15 2.08 5.79
N SER A 28 -12.31 2.51 4.54
CA SER A 28 -11.44 3.51 3.92
C SER A 28 -11.94 4.96 4.07
N TRP A 29 -13.25 5.21 4.18
CA TRP A 29 -13.78 6.57 4.06
C TRP A 29 -13.22 7.57 5.09
N VAL A 30 -13.04 7.17 6.36
CA VAL A 30 -12.45 8.05 7.39
C VAL A 30 -10.99 8.31 7.09
N CYS A 31 -10.27 7.27 6.66
CA CYS A 31 -8.86 7.40 6.29
C CYS A 31 -8.70 8.26 5.02
N MET A 32 -9.57 8.11 4.02
CA MET A 32 -9.60 8.97 2.85
C MET A 32 -9.86 10.43 3.20
N ALA A 33 -10.82 10.68 4.10
CA ALA A 33 -11.08 12.04 4.61
C ALA A 33 -9.86 12.62 5.31
N ALA A 34 -9.16 11.84 6.14
CA ALA A 34 -7.91 12.26 6.79
C ALA A 34 -6.81 12.56 5.76
N SER A 35 -6.68 11.73 4.70
CA SER A 35 -5.73 11.99 3.61
C SER A 35 -6.06 13.27 2.82
N LEU A 36 -7.34 13.55 2.56
CA LEU A 36 -7.78 14.78 1.90
C LEU A 36 -7.47 16.00 2.76
N LEU A 37 -7.76 15.94 4.07
CA LEU A 37 -7.42 17.01 5.01
C LEU A 37 -5.90 17.21 5.12
N GLY A 38 -5.14 16.12 5.14
CA GLY A 38 -3.68 16.15 5.07
C GLY A 38 -3.19 16.84 3.79
N GLY A 39 -3.82 16.55 2.65
CA GLY A 39 -3.52 17.20 1.37
C GLY A 39 -3.74 18.70 1.41
N ALA A 40 -4.89 19.16 1.94
CA ALA A 40 -5.20 20.58 2.08
C ALA A 40 -4.22 21.31 3.02
N VAL A 41 -3.78 20.64 4.10
CA VAL A 41 -2.81 21.21 5.04
C VAL A 41 -1.39 21.17 4.48
N SER A 42 -1.08 20.28 3.54
CA SER A 42 0.27 20.11 3.00
C SER A 42 0.78 21.31 2.23
N GLU A 43 -0.08 22.15 1.67
CA GLU A 43 0.31 23.41 1.04
C GLU A 43 1.03 24.35 2.03
N ARG A 44 0.62 24.33 3.28
CA ARG A 44 1.19 25.17 4.36
C ARG A 44 2.25 24.42 5.17
N TYR A 45 2.08 23.10 5.34
CA TYR A 45 2.94 22.24 6.15
C TYR A 45 3.15 20.89 5.47
N ILE A 46 4.05 20.84 4.48
CA ILE A 46 4.32 19.66 3.62
C ILE A 46 4.51 18.38 4.44
N TRP A 47 5.32 18.43 5.50
CA TRP A 47 5.61 17.25 6.33
C TRP A 47 4.38 16.72 7.07
N LEU A 48 3.56 17.62 7.60
CA LEU A 48 2.37 17.23 8.36
C LEU A 48 1.34 16.55 7.45
N GLY A 49 1.12 17.09 6.27
CA GLY A 49 0.22 16.50 5.28
C GLY A 49 0.67 15.12 4.83
N SER A 50 1.96 14.97 4.51
CA SER A 50 2.54 13.69 4.08
C SER A 50 2.47 12.62 5.16
N ILE A 51 2.79 12.95 6.41
CA ILE A 51 2.71 12.03 7.55
C ILE A 51 1.26 11.62 7.80
N THR A 52 0.31 12.56 7.73
CA THR A 52 -1.12 12.26 7.92
C THR A 52 -1.62 11.30 6.86
N ASP A 53 -1.28 11.51 5.59
CA ASP A 53 -1.66 10.61 4.49
C ASP A 53 -1.05 9.21 4.65
N LEU A 54 0.25 9.13 4.98
CA LEU A 54 0.94 7.86 5.21
C LEU A 54 0.35 7.07 6.37
N LEU A 55 0.08 7.75 7.51
CA LEU A 55 -0.53 7.11 8.67
C LEU A 55 -1.96 6.64 8.38
N ALA A 56 -2.76 7.46 7.70
CA ALA A 56 -4.14 7.11 7.34
C ALA A 56 -4.17 5.87 6.43
N ARG A 57 -3.29 5.80 5.44
CA ARG A 57 -3.14 4.62 4.57
C ARG A 57 -2.67 3.40 5.36
N GLY A 58 -1.73 3.57 6.27
CA GLY A 58 -1.27 2.49 7.15
C GLY A 58 -2.38 1.94 8.05
N VAL A 59 -3.19 2.80 8.68
CA VAL A 59 -4.34 2.38 9.49
C VAL A 59 -5.35 1.61 8.66
N PHE A 60 -5.67 2.07 7.45
CA PHE A 60 -6.52 1.34 6.53
C PHE A 60 -5.92 -0.01 6.13
N ALA A 61 -4.61 -0.06 5.82
CA ALA A 61 -3.92 -1.28 5.43
C ALA A 61 -4.03 -2.37 6.51
N VAL A 62 -3.90 -2.01 7.80
CA VAL A 62 -4.10 -2.94 8.93
C VAL A 62 -5.48 -3.56 8.89
N ALA A 63 -6.52 -2.73 8.76
CA ALA A 63 -7.91 -3.19 8.75
C ALA A 63 -8.16 -4.14 7.57
N TRP A 64 -7.63 -3.80 6.40
CA TRP A 64 -7.79 -4.60 5.20
C TRP A 64 -6.99 -5.91 5.23
N LEU A 65 -5.75 -5.88 5.74
CA LEU A 65 -4.94 -7.08 5.99
C LEU A 65 -5.70 -8.09 6.87
N ARG A 66 -6.31 -7.61 7.96
CA ARG A 66 -7.07 -8.48 8.89
C ARG A 66 -8.36 -9.00 8.28
N LEU A 67 -9.04 -8.19 7.48
CA LEU A 67 -10.24 -8.62 6.76
C LEU A 67 -9.88 -9.76 5.78
N VAL A 68 -8.87 -9.57 4.95
CA VAL A 68 -8.49 -10.55 3.92
C VAL A 68 -7.78 -11.76 4.52
N GLY A 69 -6.88 -11.53 5.49
CA GLY A 69 -6.05 -12.59 6.07
C GLY A 69 -6.73 -13.44 7.13
N LEU A 70 -7.60 -12.83 7.95
CA LEU A 70 -8.25 -13.47 9.11
C LEU A 70 -9.77 -13.54 9.00
N GLY A 71 -10.38 -12.95 7.98
CA GLY A 71 -11.84 -12.83 7.87
C GLY A 71 -12.47 -11.92 8.93
N GLU A 72 -11.69 -11.07 9.59
CA GLU A 72 -12.21 -10.21 10.64
C GLU A 72 -12.96 -9.02 10.07
N MET A 73 -14.28 -9.00 10.28
CA MET A 73 -15.13 -7.87 9.91
C MET A 73 -15.20 -6.88 11.08
N PRO A 74 -14.76 -5.64 10.90
CA PRO A 74 -14.99 -4.62 11.92
C PRO A 74 -16.47 -4.30 12.04
N GLY A 75 -17.03 -4.52 13.25
CA GLY A 75 -18.45 -4.35 13.52
C GLY A 75 -18.96 -2.89 13.58
N ARG A 76 -18.14 -1.90 13.24
CA ARG A 76 -18.48 -0.47 13.33
C ARG A 76 -18.61 0.16 11.94
N ALA A 77 -19.45 1.19 11.84
CA ALA A 77 -19.68 1.96 10.62
C ALA A 77 -18.43 2.75 10.15
N ALA A 78 -17.49 3.01 11.05
CA ALA A 78 -16.21 3.64 10.75
C ALA A 78 -15.08 2.87 11.45
N TYR A 79 -13.99 2.64 10.73
CA TYR A 79 -12.79 2.06 11.30
C TYR A 79 -11.69 3.12 11.37
N PHE A 80 -11.36 3.50 12.59
CA PHE A 80 -10.17 4.27 12.89
C PHE A 80 -9.71 3.87 14.28
N ARG A 81 -8.83 2.89 14.34
CA ARG A 81 -8.25 2.43 15.61
C ARG A 81 -6.78 2.80 15.66
N LEU A 82 -6.34 3.28 16.80
CA LEU A 82 -4.96 3.63 17.11
C LEU A 82 -4.49 2.78 18.31
N GLY A 83 -4.78 1.49 18.27
CA GLY A 83 -4.22 0.53 19.22
C GLY A 83 -2.74 0.29 18.97
N ARG A 84 -2.04 -0.33 19.91
CA ARG A 84 -0.61 -0.61 19.78
C ARG A 84 -0.28 -1.39 18.50
N ARG A 85 -1.09 -2.39 18.15
CA ARG A 85 -0.92 -3.20 16.93
C ARG A 85 -1.10 -2.33 15.68
N GLU A 86 -2.18 -1.57 15.63
CA GLU A 86 -2.49 -0.70 14.50
C GLU A 86 -1.37 0.32 14.26
N ILE A 87 -0.86 0.93 15.31
CA ILE A 87 0.27 1.88 15.22
C ILE A 87 1.52 1.18 14.68
N PHE A 88 1.92 0.03 15.26
CA PHE A 88 3.11 -0.69 14.79
C PHE A 88 2.98 -1.16 13.34
N THR A 89 1.82 -1.68 12.95
CA THR A 89 1.59 -2.10 11.57
C THR A 89 1.56 -0.91 10.62
N ALA A 90 0.91 0.20 11.01
CA ALA A 90 0.88 1.42 10.21
C ALA A 90 2.29 2.01 10.02
N LEU A 91 3.10 2.05 11.08
CA LEU A 91 4.51 2.46 10.99
C LEU A 91 5.32 1.49 10.12
N GLY A 92 5.09 0.19 10.25
CA GLY A 92 5.71 -0.82 9.39
C GLY A 92 5.32 -0.66 7.93
N TRP A 93 4.05 -0.37 7.65
CA TRP A 93 3.57 -0.08 6.29
C TRP A 93 4.24 1.17 5.71
N MET A 94 4.26 2.26 6.48
CA MET A 94 4.93 3.50 6.11
C MET A 94 6.43 3.28 5.84
N SER A 95 7.09 2.51 6.71
CA SER A 95 8.51 2.16 6.54
C SER A 95 8.75 1.34 5.28
N ALA A 96 7.87 0.37 4.96
CA ALA A 96 7.95 -0.42 3.74
C ALA A 96 7.77 0.45 2.48
N GLU A 97 6.78 1.37 2.49
CA GLU A 97 6.60 2.32 1.39
C GLU A 97 7.84 3.19 1.18
N ILE A 98 8.38 3.78 2.25
CA ILE A 98 9.59 4.61 2.17
C ILE A 98 10.77 3.77 1.64
N PHE A 99 10.95 2.56 2.16
CA PHE A 99 12.04 1.66 1.75
C PHE A 99 11.97 1.27 0.28
N VAL A 100 10.78 1.13 -0.29
CA VAL A 100 10.57 0.80 -1.70
C VAL A 100 10.69 2.05 -2.59
N ILE A 101 10.06 3.16 -2.19
CA ILE A 101 9.92 4.34 -3.05
C ILE A 101 11.19 5.19 -3.04
N PHE A 102 11.79 5.42 -1.87
CA PHE A 102 12.89 6.37 -1.72
C PHE A 102 14.12 6.03 -2.57
N PRO A 103 14.63 4.78 -2.60
CA PRO A 103 15.75 4.44 -3.46
C PRO A 103 15.49 4.69 -4.96
N ALA A 104 14.28 4.35 -5.42
CA ALA A 104 13.89 4.58 -6.81
C ALA A 104 13.89 6.07 -7.18
N GLN A 105 13.37 6.92 -6.29
CA GLN A 105 13.38 8.37 -6.49
C GLN A 105 14.77 8.97 -6.48
N VAL A 106 15.65 8.53 -5.56
CA VAL A 106 17.04 8.99 -5.50
C VAL A 106 17.81 8.60 -6.77
N ILE A 107 17.65 7.36 -7.22
CA ILE A 107 18.27 6.89 -8.46
C ILE A 107 17.73 7.66 -9.67
N ALA A 108 16.41 7.87 -9.76
CA ALA A 108 15.80 8.64 -10.84
C ALA A 108 16.32 10.07 -10.89
N ALA A 109 16.41 10.74 -9.73
CA ALA A 109 16.96 12.09 -9.65
C ALA A 109 18.43 12.16 -10.07
N SER A 110 19.23 11.20 -9.61
CA SER A 110 20.64 11.12 -9.97
C SER A 110 20.86 10.89 -11.47
N LEU A 111 20.06 9.99 -12.07
CA LEU A 111 20.10 9.73 -13.51
C LEU A 111 19.60 10.94 -14.31
N ALA A 112 18.55 11.62 -13.86
CA ALA A 112 18.05 12.83 -14.52
C ALA A 112 19.14 13.92 -14.60
N ILE A 113 19.87 14.13 -13.51
CA ILE A 113 20.98 15.07 -13.47
C ILE A 113 22.12 14.62 -14.39
N ALA A 114 22.46 13.33 -14.38
CA ALA A 114 23.60 12.81 -15.15
C ALA A 114 23.32 12.74 -16.66
N THR A 115 22.08 12.47 -17.07
CA THR A 115 21.71 12.24 -18.48
C THR A 115 20.98 13.41 -19.13
N GLY A 116 20.47 14.37 -18.34
CA GLY A 116 19.60 15.45 -18.83
C GLY A 116 18.17 14.97 -19.20
N GLN A 117 17.83 13.72 -18.92
CA GLN A 117 16.48 13.20 -19.18
C GLN A 117 15.48 13.71 -18.13
N PRO A 118 14.19 13.90 -18.50
CA PRO A 118 13.17 14.32 -17.55
C PRO A 118 13.03 13.30 -16.41
N PHE A 119 12.97 13.78 -15.17
CA PHE A 119 12.77 12.92 -13.97
C PHE A 119 11.51 12.05 -14.10
N ALA A 120 10.44 12.59 -14.67
CA ALA A 120 9.17 11.89 -14.85
C ALA A 120 9.30 10.62 -15.71
N ASP A 121 10.17 10.62 -16.71
CA ASP A 121 10.36 9.47 -17.61
C ASP A 121 11.17 8.35 -16.93
N LEU A 122 12.02 8.70 -15.98
CA LEU A 122 12.90 7.77 -15.27
C LEU A 122 12.28 7.18 -14.02
N VAL A 123 11.44 7.93 -13.32
CA VAL A 123 10.91 7.52 -12.01
C VAL A 123 9.96 6.34 -12.09
N MET A 124 9.11 6.27 -13.10
CA MET A 124 8.10 5.21 -13.23
C MET A 124 8.71 3.82 -13.45
N PRO A 125 9.63 3.59 -14.41
CA PRO A 125 10.27 2.29 -14.57
C PRO A 125 11.10 1.91 -13.34
N LEU A 126 11.75 2.85 -12.67
CA LEU A 126 12.52 2.58 -11.45
C LEU A 126 11.62 2.21 -10.27
N LEU A 127 10.45 2.85 -10.13
CA LEU A 127 9.45 2.44 -9.14
C LEU A 127 8.93 1.03 -9.42
N ALA A 128 8.67 0.68 -10.67
CA ALA A 128 8.26 -0.66 -11.06
C ALA A 128 9.29 -1.72 -10.64
N ILE A 129 10.57 -1.47 -10.94
CA ILE A 129 11.69 -2.33 -10.55
C ILE A 129 11.80 -2.41 -9.01
N ALA A 130 11.69 -1.27 -8.31
CA ALA A 130 11.78 -1.22 -6.86
C ALA A 130 10.65 -2.04 -6.20
N HIS A 131 9.40 -1.93 -6.68
CA HIS A 131 8.30 -2.74 -6.17
C HIS A 131 8.51 -4.24 -6.42
N ALA A 132 9.05 -4.62 -7.57
CA ALA A 132 9.37 -6.02 -7.86
C ALA A 132 10.48 -6.58 -6.98
N LEU A 133 11.53 -5.79 -6.72
CA LEU A 133 12.72 -6.25 -5.98
C LEU A 133 12.58 -6.07 -4.45
N LEU A 134 12.02 -4.95 -4.01
CA LEU A 134 11.94 -4.56 -2.60
C LEU A 134 10.55 -4.78 -1.98
N GLY A 135 9.57 -5.20 -2.77
CA GLY A 135 8.19 -5.41 -2.30
C GLY A 135 8.05 -6.46 -1.18
N ALA A 136 9.05 -7.32 -0.98
CA ALA A 136 9.12 -8.21 0.18
C ALA A 136 9.11 -7.45 1.53
N ALA A 137 9.47 -6.16 1.55
CA ALA A 137 9.39 -5.33 2.75
C ALA A 137 7.98 -5.24 3.34
N TYR A 138 6.94 -5.38 2.49
CA TYR A 138 5.55 -5.40 2.95
C TYR A 138 5.17 -6.68 3.74
N LEU A 139 6.02 -7.71 3.78
CA LEU A 139 5.81 -8.86 4.67
C LEU A 139 5.90 -8.44 6.15
N LEU A 140 6.73 -7.45 6.49
CA LEU A 140 6.88 -6.97 7.86
C LEU A 140 5.57 -6.43 8.46
N PRO A 141 4.89 -5.43 7.88
CA PRO A 141 3.60 -4.97 8.38
C PRO A 141 2.51 -6.05 8.27
N THR A 142 2.61 -6.97 7.31
CA THR A 142 1.66 -8.07 7.16
C THR A 142 1.76 -9.05 8.35
N GLU A 143 2.97 -9.45 8.74
CA GLU A 143 3.22 -10.25 9.95
C GLU A 143 2.65 -9.55 11.18
N ALA A 144 2.99 -8.28 11.39
CA ALA A 144 2.51 -7.52 12.54
C ALA A 144 0.98 -7.40 12.61
N ALA A 145 0.29 -7.36 11.46
CA ALA A 145 -1.17 -7.29 11.38
C ALA A 145 -1.85 -8.63 11.64
N LEU A 146 -1.30 -9.73 11.09
CA LEU A 146 -1.97 -11.04 11.03
C LEU A 146 -1.60 -11.95 12.20
N GLU A 147 -0.42 -11.79 12.82
CA GLU A 147 -0.04 -12.64 13.95
C GLU A 147 -0.89 -12.35 15.18
N VAL A 148 -1.51 -13.40 15.70
CA VAL A 148 -2.37 -13.37 16.87
C VAL A 148 -1.67 -14.15 18.00
N GLY A 149 -1.16 -13.42 19.02
CA GLY A 149 -0.68 -14.02 20.26
C GLY A 149 0.74 -13.65 20.67
N SER A 150 1.04 -13.84 21.97
CA SER A 150 2.32 -13.51 22.59
C SER A 150 3.47 -14.47 22.23
N ASN A 151 3.19 -15.56 21.55
CA ASN A 151 4.16 -16.57 21.11
C ASN A 151 4.52 -16.46 19.63
N ALA A 152 4.13 -15.37 18.98
CA ALA A 152 4.51 -15.09 17.61
C ALA A 152 6.04 -15.05 17.50
N ARG A 153 6.61 -16.11 16.95
CA ARG A 153 8.03 -16.12 16.59
C ARG A 153 8.17 -15.27 15.35
N TRP A 154 9.09 -14.33 15.36
CA TRP A 154 9.43 -13.54 14.18
C TRP A 154 9.89 -14.49 13.06
N ARG A 155 8.97 -14.80 12.15
CA ARG A 155 9.20 -15.70 11.00
C ARG A 155 9.66 -14.94 9.76
N LEU A 156 9.71 -13.60 9.84
CA LEU A 156 10.02 -12.73 8.72
C LEU A 156 11.26 -13.13 7.91
N PRO A 157 12.44 -13.42 8.52
CA PRO A 157 13.62 -13.81 7.75
C PRO A 157 13.39 -15.08 6.93
N GLU A 158 12.70 -16.06 7.51
CA GLU A 158 12.38 -17.32 6.85
C GLU A 158 11.37 -17.09 5.71
N MET A 159 10.34 -16.26 5.93
CA MET A 159 9.35 -15.91 4.91
C MET A 159 9.95 -15.15 3.75
N VAL A 160 10.87 -14.21 4.02
CA VAL A 160 11.60 -13.48 2.97
C VAL A 160 12.48 -14.42 2.16
N MET A 161 13.18 -15.35 2.81
CA MET A 161 14.02 -16.34 2.11
C MET A 161 13.19 -17.30 1.25
N LYS A 162 12.01 -17.72 1.73
CA LYS A 162 11.13 -18.68 1.01
C LYS A 162 10.27 -18.01 -0.06
N GLY A 163 9.81 -16.78 0.17
CA GLY A 163 8.78 -16.13 -0.63
C GLY A 163 9.03 -14.68 -1.01
N GLY A 164 10.21 -14.10 -0.72
CA GLY A 164 10.49 -12.69 -0.98
C GLY A 164 10.30 -12.27 -2.43
N VAL A 165 10.77 -13.08 -3.37
CA VAL A 165 10.57 -12.83 -4.81
C VAL A 165 9.08 -12.88 -5.18
N ALA A 166 8.36 -13.85 -4.63
CA ALA A 166 6.93 -13.98 -4.89
C ALA A 166 6.13 -12.80 -4.29
N ALA A 167 6.51 -12.35 -3.09
CA ALA A 167 5.95 -11.17 -2.45
C ALA A 167 6.22 -9.91 -3.28
N GLY A 168 7.47 -9.70 -3.74
CA GLY A 168 7.82 -8.58 -4.60
C GLY A 168 7.02 -8.55 -5.90
N LEU A 169 6.90 -9.68 -6.58
CA LEU A 169 6.06 -9.79 -7.79
C LEU A 169 4.58 -9.53 -7.51
N ALA A 170 4.05 -10.01 -6.39
CA ALA A 170 2.67 -9.77 -6.02
C ALA A 170 2.41 -8.27 -5.74
N VAL A 171 3.34 -7.59 -5.06
CA VAL A 171 3.27 -6.15 -4.84
C VAL A 171 3.36 -5.39 -6.15
N PHE A 172 4.30 -5.73 -7.02
CA PHE A 172 4.43 -5.11 -8.34
C PHE A 172 3.15 -5.22 -9.17
N LEU A 173 2.57 -6.43 -9.25
CA LEU A 173 1.34 -6.67 -10.00
C LEU A 173 0.11 -5.96 -9.40
N ALA A 174 0.08 -5.76 -8.08
CA ALA A 174 -0.96 -4.98 -7.41
C ALA A 174 -0.77 -3.46 -7.62
N TRP A 175 0.48 -3.00 -7.60
CA TRP A 175 0.87 -1.60 -7.76
C TRP A 175 0.65 -1.07 -9.19
N LEU A 176 0.99 -1.87 -10.21
CA LEU A 176 0.99 -1.45 -11.61
C LEU A 176 -0.36 -0.87 -12.10
N PRO A 177 -1.51 -1.56 -11.94
CA PRO A 177 -2.79 -1.03 -12.41
C PRO A 177 -3.19 0.25 -11.67
N THR A 178 -2.89 0.35 -10.39
CA THR A 178 -3.18 1.53 -9.58
C THR A 178 -2.39 2.74 -10.05
N ASN A 179 -1.12 2.55 -10.39
CA ASN A 179 -0.29 3.63 -10.89
C ASN A 179 -0.71 4.11 -12.28
N LEU A 180 -1.12 3.19 -13.16
CA LEU A 180 -1.69 3.57 -14.45
C LEU A 180 -2.96 4.41 -14.28
N LEU A 181 -3.81 4.06 -13.31
CA LEU A 181 -4.99 4.86 -12.98
C LEU A 181 -4.60 6.24 -12.41
N LEU A 182 -3.59 6.31 -11.55
CA LEU A 182 -3.09 7.58 -11.00
C LEU A 182 -2.53 8.51 -12.08
N GLU A 183 -1.81 7.97 -13.07
CA GLU A 183 -1.36 8.76 -14.22
C GLU A 183 -2.54 9.29 -15.02
N GLY A 184 -3.59 8.49 -15.21
CA GLY A 184 -4.84 8.97 -15.83
C GLY A 184 -5.50 10.10 -15.03
N VAL A 185 -5.49 10.02 -13.70
CA VAL A 185 -6.03 11.08 -12.83
C VAL A 185 -5.21 12.36 -12.91
N LYS A 186 -3.89 12.28 -13.07
CA LYS A 186 -3.02 13.46 -13.26
C LYS A 186 -3.30 14.21 -14.58
N ALA A 187 -3.86 13.52 -15.57
CA ALA A 187 -4.27 14.14 -16.83
C ALA A 187 -5.61 14.91 -16.73
N LEU A 188 -6.31 14.85 -15.59
CA LEU A 188 -7.52 15.64 -15.38
C LEU A 188 -7.18 17.13 -15.32
N PRO A 189 -8.11 18.01 -15.79
CA PRO A 189 -7.89 19.44 -15.72
C PRO A 189 -7.71 19.88 -14.25
N VAL A 190 -6.80 20.83 -14.06
CA VAL A 190 -6.58 21.44 -12.74
C VAL A 190 -7.76 22.38 -12.46
N VAL A 191 -8.71 21.90 -11.68
CA VAL A 191 -9.86 22.67 -11.21
C VAL A 191 -9.77 22.72 -9.69
N ASP A 192 -9.64 23.93 -9.15
CA ASP A 192 -9.69 24.16 -7.73
C ASP A 192 -11.14 24.05 -7.23
N LEU A 193 -11.41 23.05 -6.41
CA LEU A 193 -12.73 22.81 -5.82
C LEU A 193 -12.88 23.53 -4.48
N LEU A 194 -11.81 23.58 -3.72
CA LEU A 194 -11.68 24.27 -2.43
C LEU A 194 -10.26 24.81 -2.33
N GLU A 195 -10.05 25.82 -1.49
CA GLU A 195 -8.72 26.35 -1.21
C GLU A 195 -7.79 25.21 -0.77
N GLY A 196 -6.74 24.92 -1.55
CA GLY A 196 -5.79 23.84 -1.31
C GLY A 196 -6.24 22.42 -1.76
N LEU A 197 -7.36 22.26 -2.48
CA LEU A 197 -7.87 20.97 -2.93
C LEU A 197 -8.30 21.03 -4.41
N THR A 198 -7.53 20.36 -5.27
CA THR A 198 -7.85 20.22 -6.69
C THR A 198 -8.71 18.98 -6.98
N LEU A 199 -9.42 18.97 -8.09
CA LEU A 199 -10.16 17.82 -8.58
C LEU A 199 -9.25 16.59 -8.71
N GLY A 200 -8.04 16.78 -9.23
CA GLY A 200 -7.04 15.71 -9.36
C GLY A 200 -6.65 15.09 -8.01
N GLN A 201 -6.46 15.90 -6.98
CA GLN A 201 -6.17 15.40 -5.62
C GLN A 201 -7.34 14.60 -5.05
N MET A 202 -8.57 15.10 -5.19
CA MET A 202 -9.77 14.39 -4.73
C MET A 202 -9.95 13.05 -5.45
N ALA A 203 -9.72 12.99 -6.75
CA ALA A 203 -9.80 11.75 -7.52
C ALA A 203 -8.63 10.79 -7.24
N ALA A 204 -7.43 11.30 -6.93
CA ALA A 204 -6.26 10.48 -6.64
C ALA A 204 -6.38 9.73 -5.31
N VAL A 205 -7.04 10.30 -4.28
CA VAL A 205 -7.14 9.66 -2.97
C VAL A 205 -7.85 8.30 -3.03
N PRO A 206 -9.07 8.15 -3.58
CA PRO A 206 -9.69 6.83 -3.73
C PRO A 206 -8.84 5.82 -4.50
N VAL A 207 -8.16 6.26 -5.57
CA VAL A 207 -7.29 5.39 -6.37
C VAL A 207 -6.09 4.90 -5.54
N ARG A 208 -5.48 5.76 -4.71
CA ARG A 208 -4.41 5.33 -3.78
C ARG A 208 -4.90 4.28 -2.80
N TYR A 209 -6.11 4.45 -2.24
CA TYR A 209 -6.69 3.48 -1.31
C TYR A 209 -7.04 2.14 -1.98
N LEU A 210 -7.48 2.15 -3.25
CA LEU A 210 -7.59 0.93 -4.04
C LEU A 210 -6.24 0.23 -4.19
N GLY A 211 -5.16 0.98 -4.42
CA GLY A 211 -3.81 0.44 -4.48
C GLY A 211 -3.34 -0.18 -3.17
N VAL A 212 -3.61 0.49 -2.05
CA VAL A 212 -3.31 -0.06 -0.73
C VAL A 212 -4.12 -1.34 -0.48
N ALA A 213 -5.40 -1.38 -0.85
CA ALA A 213 -6.25 -2.56 -0.70
C ALA A 213 -5.74 -3.74 -1.55
N LEU A 214 -5.36 -3.49 -2.80
CA LEU A 214 -4.80 -4.53 -3.68
C LEU A 214 -3.48 -5.07 -3.15
N THR A 215 -2.58 -4.19 -2.73
CA THR A 215 -1.27 -4.57 -2.18
C THR A 215 -1.42 -5.33 -0.87
N ALA A 216 -2.19 -4.80 0.07
CA ALA A 216 -2.44 -5.43 1.37
C ALA A 216 -3.20 -6.77 1.21
N GLY A 217 -4.20 -6.83 0.33
CA GLY A 217 -4.93 -8.06 0.02
C GLY A 217 -4.00 -9.13 -0.57
N ALA A 218 -3.19 -8.77 -1.56
CA ALA A 218 -2.21 -9.69 -2.15
C ALA A 218 -1.20 -10.19 -1.11
N MET A 219 -0.72 -9.30 -0.22
CA MET A 219 0.24 -9.66 0.83
C MET A 219 -0.35 -10.56 1.91
N ALA A 220 -1.61 -10.34 2.32
CA ALA A 220 -2.31 -11.24 3.24
C ALA A 220 -2.43 -12.65 2.65
N LEU A 221 -2.76 -12.77 1.37
CA LEU A 221 -2.86 -14.05 0.67
C LEU A 221 -1.51 -14.75 0.48
N VAL A 222 -0.44 -13.97 0.18
CA VAL A 222 0.94 -14.49 0.11
C VAL A 222 1.38 -15.00 1.48
N TRP A 223 1.14 -14.22 2.54
CA TRP A 223 1.47 -14.62 3.91
C TRP A 223 0.80 -15.93 4.30
N ASN A 224 -0.52 -16.04 4.10
CA ASN A 224 -1.25 -17.26 4.42
C ASN A 224 -0.76 -18.46 3.61
N ALA A 225 -0.36 -18.27 2.36
CA ALA A 225 0.20 -19.36 1.54
C ALA A 225 1.59 -19.80 2.02
N LEU A 226 2.43 -18.86 2.49
CA LEU A 226 3.77 -19.16 3.02
C LEU A 226 3.70 -19.83 4.40
N THR A 227 2.75 -19.42 5.25
CA THR A 227 2.55 -20.05 6.58
C THR A 227 2.00 -21.46 6.46
N ALA A 228 1.05 -21.71 5.55
CA ALA A 228 0.51 -23.05 5.29
C ALA A 228 1.55 -24.03 4.70
N GLU A 229 2.62 -23.54 4.07
CA GLU A 229 3.73 -24.37 3.58
C GLU A 229 4.78 -24.66 4.67
N ALA A 230 4.71 -23.97 5.80
CA ALA A 230 5.67 -24.09 6.90
C ALA A 230 5.19 -25.06 8.02
N GLU A 231 3.89 -25.40 8.02
CA GLU A 231 3.24 -26.40 8.88
C GLU A 231 3.28 -27.78 8.23
#